data_57622a4f389591039da35769b0896229
#
_entry.id   57622a4f389591039da35769b0896229
#
_cell.length_a   1.000
_cell.length_b   1.000
_cell.length_c   1.000
_cell.angle_alpha   90.00
_cell.angle_beta   90.00
_cell.angle_gamma   90.00
#
_symmetry.space_group_name_H-M   'P 1'
#
loop_
_entity.id
_entity.type
_entity.pdbx_description
1 polymer ?
#
loop_
_entity_poly.entity_id
_entity_poly.type
_entity_poly.pdbx_seq_one_letter_code
_entity_poly.pdbx_strand_id
1 'polypeptide(L)'
;MPHTFIDLFAGCGGLSLGIEQAGFTAVFFNEIMPVYASTYLKNREIPQGHYFIGDINDLNKQLDNYRSIWETIDGGIDLVCGGPPCQGFSMANRQRVIDDPRNNLYKAYLFFLRAVRPKFFIMENVKGMAQRIDEIKDNFREYMGDDYAFGYRILRAQDFGVPQNRERLIFIGNRLGIEPNDIFARIEAKKRLGFVLRDALEGLPQLEARPEKNKSELEDIRYGLTERDFDYPRTAFYQFINGDRVITKLYNHKNRYNNPRDLEIFRRLPQGGNSLHESISDIMPYGRRNSIFKDKYFKLREDEICKTITSHMKFDCNMYIHPWEARGLSPREAARIQTFPDDYVIYGAQNSWYAQVGNAVPVKLAEAIGASIMEFLA
;
A
#
# COMPACT_ATOMS: atom_id res chain seq x y z
N MET A 1 26.43 -12.89 -2.03
CA MET A 1 25.39 -12.71 -3.08
C MET A 1 24.32 -11.79 -2.53
N PRO A 2 23.55 -11.05 -3.34
CA PRO A 2 22.46 -10.26 -2.83
C PRO A 2 21.37 -11.17 -2.21
N HIS A 3 20.77 -10.74 -1.11
CA HIS A 3 19.63 -11.45 -0.51
C HIS A 3 18.41 -11.34 -1.41
N THR A 4 17.68 -12.43 -1.56
CA THR A 4 16.62 -12.57 -2.56
C THR A 4 15.25 -12.69 -1.94
N PHE A 5 14.22 -12.18 -2.65
CA PHE A 5 12.85 -12.37 -2.21
C PHE A 5 11.87 -12.62 -3.36
N ILE A 6 10.74 -13.22 -2.98
CA ILE A 6 9.55 -13.43 -3.81
C ILE A 6 8.40 -12.62 -3.23
N ASP A 7 7.63 -11.92 -4.07
CA ASP A 7 6.42 -11.19 -3.66
C ASP A 7 5.15 -11.83 -4.22
N LEU A 8 4.25 -12.25 -3.35
CA LEU A 8 2.95 -12.82 -3.70
C LEU A 8 1.85 -11.80 -3.41
N PHE A 9 0.85 -11.73 -4.29
CA PHE A 9 -0.18 -10.67 -4.22
C PHE A 9 0.43 -9.28 -4.29
N ALA A 10 1.40 -9.11 -5.17
CA ALA A 10 2.34 -7.99 -5.18
C ALA A 10 1.67 -6.60 -5.34
N GLY A 11 0.47 -6.54 -5.92
CA GLY A 11 -0.21 -5.27 -6.17
C GLY A 11 0.63 -4.36 -7.05
N CYS A 12 0.73 -3.10 -6.67
CA CYS A 12 1.65 -2.16 -7.32
C CYS A 12 3.07 -2.15 -6.70
N GLY A 13 3.39 -3.10 -5.81
CA GLY A 13 4.75 -3.29 -5.30
C GLY A 13 5.17 -2.38 -4.14
N GLY A 14 4.24 -1.90 -3.30
CA GLY A 14 4.60 -1.07 -2.14
C GLY A 14 5.39 -1.84 -1.08
N LEU A 15 4.99 -3.08 -0.79
CA LEU A 15 5.72 -3.98 0.11
C LEU A 15 7.10 -4.32 -0.47
N SER A 16 7.14 -4.78 -1.72
CA SER A 16 8.39 -5.07 -2.44
C SER A 16 9.36 -3.89 -2.41
N LEU A 17 8.88 -2.69 -2.71
CA LEU A 17 9.76 -1.52 -2.79
C LEU A 17 10.45 -1.22 -1.45
N GLY A 18 9.72 -1.37 -0.33
CA GLY A 18 10.34 -1.23 0.99
C GLY A 18 11.35 -2.34 1.28
N ILE A 19 11.06 -3.58 0.91
CA ILE A 19 11.99 -4.72 1.04
C ILE A 19 13.24 -4.49 0.16
N GLU A 20 13.08 -3.96 -1.06
CA GLU A 20 14.20 -3.59 -1.94
C GLU A 20 15.04 -2.47 -1.34
N GLN A 21 14.42 -1.43 -0.75
CA GLN A 21 15.14 -0.35 -0.05
C GLN A 21 15.93 -0.88 1.16
N ALA A 22 15.51 -1.99 1.74
CA ALA A 22 16.24 -2.69 2.80
C ALA A 22 17.41 -3.56 2.30
N GLY A 23 17.64 -3.65 0.98
CA GLY A 23 18.78 -4.35 0.37
C GLY A 23 18.48 -5.74 -0.22
N PHE A 24 17.22 -6.15 -0.30
CA PHE A 24 16.82 -7.38 -0.98
C PHE A 24 16.63 -7.17 -2.48
N THR A 25 16.73 -8.25 -3.25
CA THR A 25 16.51 -8.28 -4.70
C THR A 25 15.29 -9.16 -5.01
N ALA A 26 14.30 -8.59 -5.72
CA ALA A 26 13.13 -9.34 -6.18
C ALA A 26 13.54 -10.33 -7.28
N VAL A 27 13.21 -11.61 -7.12
CA VAL A 27 13.51 -12.67 -8.11
C VAL A 27 12.26 -13.25 -8.76
N PHE A 28 11.11 -13.10 -8.13
CA PHE A 28 9.82 -13.54 -8.67
C PHE A 28 8.67 -12.76 -8.03
N PHE A 29 7.58 -12.54 -8.78
CA PHE A 29 6.34 -12.03 -8.20
C PHE A 29 5.09 -12.67 -8.80
N ASN A 30 3.99 -12.63 -8.03
CA ASN A 30 2.65 -12.99 -8.50
C ASN A 30 1.67 -11.85 -8.23
N GLU A 31 0.85 -11.54 -9.24
CA GLU A 31 -0.27 -10.60 -9.14
C GLU A 31 -1.39 -11.02 -10.09
N ILE A 32 -2.64 -10.99 -9.61
CA ILE A 32 -3.80 -11.40 -10.42
C ILE A 32 -4.25 -10.30 -11.41
N MET A 33 -4.03 -9.03 -11.07
CA MET A 33 -4.49 -7.89 -11.88
C MET A 33 -3.41 -7.46 -12.88
N PRO A 34 -3.60 -7.64 -14.20
CA PRO A 34 -2.58 -7.30 -15.19
C PRO A 34 -2.10 -5.84 -15.12
N VAL A 35 -3.01 -4.89 -14.83
CA VAL A 35 -2.65 -3.47 -14.72
C VAL A 35 -1.77 -3.18 -13.50
N TYR A 36 -1.91 -3.94 -12.40
CA TYR A 36 -1.06 -3.81 -11.21
C TYR A 36 0.31 -4.43 -11.48
N ALA A 37 0.34 -5.61 -12.12
CA ALA A 37 1.58 -6.22 -12.59
C ALA A 37 2.33 -5.30 -13.57
N SER A 38 1.62 -4.58 -14.46
CA SER A 38 2.25 -3.57 -15.33
C SER A 38 2.89 -2.42 -14.55
N THR A 39 2.28 -1.96 -13.46
CA THR A 39 2.91 -0.98 -12.55
C THR A 39 4.16 -1.58 -11.90
N TYR A 40 4.08 -2.81 -11.40
CA TYR A 40 5.21 -3.50 -10.79
C TYR A 40 6.41 -3.56 -11.75
N LEU A 41 6.19 -4.05 -12.97
CA LEU A 41 7.20 -4.19 -14.03
C LEU A 41 7.73 -2.84 -14.55
N LYS A 42 6.91 -1.78 -14.56
CA LYS A 42 7.34 -0.44 -15.00
C LYS A 42 8.44 0.15 -14.12
N ASN A 43 8.46 -0.26 -12.85
CA ASN A 43 9.40 0.26 -11.84
C ASN A 43 10.52 -0.74 -11.48
N ARG A 44 10.61 -1.89 -12.17
CA ARG A 44 11.59 -2.96 -11.87
C ARG A 44 12.01 -3.69 -13.14
N GLU A 45 13.25 -4.14 -13.13
CA GLU A 45 13.77 -5.05 -14.15
C GLU A 45 13.61 -6.49 -13.67
N ILE A 46 12.45 -7.09 -13.93
CA ILE A 46 12.19 -8.51 -13.66
C ILE A 46 12.27 -9.28 -14.99
N PRO A 47 13.10 -10.33 -15.09
CA PRO A 47 13.23 -11.10 -16.31
C PRO A 47 11.90 -11.73 -16.75
N GLN A 48 11.70 -11.86 -18.07
CA GLN A 48 10.56 -12.59 -18.60
C GLN A 48 10.58 -14.04 -18.09
N GLY A 49 9.42 -14.54 -17.64
CA GLY A 49 9.29 -15.85 -17.00
C GLY A 49 9.51 -15.84 -15.49
N HIS A 50 9.99 -14.74 -14.91
CA HIS A 50 10.16 -14.59 -13.47
C HIS A 50 8.94 -13.92 -12.81
N TYR A 51 7.76 -14.13 -13.34
CA TYR A 51 6.49 -13.66 -12.74
C TYR A 51 5.31 -14.48 -13.24
N PHE A 52 4.24 -14.46 -12.46
CA PHE A 52 2.97 -15.06 -12.83
C PHE A 52 1.84 -14.05 -12.67
N ILE A 53 1.20 -13.66 -13.79
CA ILE A 53 0.02 -12.80 -13.79
C ILE A 53 -1.20 -13.69 -13.83
N GLY A 54 -1.83 -13.91 -12.66
CA GLY A 54 -2.96 -14.83 -12.51
C GLY A 54 -3.21 -15.20 -11.05
N ASP A 55 -4.19 -16.09 -10.86
CA ASP A 55 -4.57 -16.58 -9.53
C ASP A 55 -3.44 -17.41 -8.91
N ILE A 56 -3.15 -17.16 -7.63
CA ILE A 56 -2.14 -17.92 -6.86
C ILE A 56 -2.43 -19.42 -6.82
N ASN A 57 -3.72 -19.82 -6.86
CA ASN A 57 -4.07 -21.24 -6.90
C ASN A 57 -3.65 -21.89 -8.21
N ASP A 58 -3.67 -21.16 -9.32
CA ASP A 58 -3.19 -21.66 -10.61
C ASP A 58 -1.66 -21.64 -10.67
N LEU A 59 -1.01 -20.66 -10.06
CA LEU A 59 0.44 -20.70 -9.84
C LEU A 59 0.84 -21.95 -9.05
N ASN A 60 0.17 -22.23 -7.94
CA ASN A 60 0.45 -23.38 -7.08
C ASN A 60 0.31 -24.74 -7.78
N LYS A 61 -0.55 -24.86 -8.80
CA LYS A 61 -0.69 -26.09 -9.61
C LYS A 61 0.47 -26.31 -10.58
N GLN A 62 1.26 -25.28 -10.86
CA GLN A 62 2.32 -25.31 -11.87
C GLN A 62 3.69 -24.81 -11.35
N LEU A 63 3.94 -24.93 -10.04
CA LEU A 63 5.18 -24.46 -9.41
C LEU A 63 6.43 -25.06 -10.04
N ASP A 64 6.34 -26.30 -10.56
CA ASP A 64 7.47 -26.95 -11.21
C ASP A 64 8.01 -26.17 -12.43
N ASN A 65 7.17 -25.40 -13.11
CA ASN A 65 7.56 -24.53 -14.22
C ASN A 65 8.48 -23.38 -13.78
N TYR A 66 8.46 -23.02 -12.50
CA TYR A 66 9.21 -21.91 -11.92
C TYR A 66 10.30 -22.35 -10.95
N ARG A 67 10.37 -23.64 -10.63
CA ARG A 67 11.25 -24.21 -9.62
C ARG A 67 12.72 -23.86 -9.86
N SER A 68 13.18 -23.87 -11.12
CA SER A 68 14.54 -23.49 -11.49
C SER A 68 14.93 -22.07 -11.09
N ILE A 69 13.95 -21.14 -10.91
CA ILE A 69 14.26 -19.76 -10.53
C ILE A 69 14.84 -19.70 -9.12
N TRP A 70 14.29 -20.48 -8.18
CA TRP A 70 14.75 -20.45 -6.78
C TRP A 70 15.69 -21.62 -6.41
N GLU A 71 15.68 -22.74 -7.12
CA GLU A 71 16.61 -23.84 -6.86
C GLU A 71 18.05 -23.54 -7.32
N THR A 72 18.23 -22.62 -8.29
CA THR A 72 19.55 -22.19 -8.74
C THR A 72 20.19 -21.12 -7.83
N ILE A 73 19.43 -20.57 -6.88
CA ILE A 73 19.94 -19.59 -5.91
C ILE A 73 20.66 -20.33 -4.79
N ASP A 74 21.94 -20.04 -4.65
CA ASP A 74 22.75 -20.61 -3.57
C ASP A 74 22.20 -20.19 -2.20
N GLY A 75 21.94 -21.18 -1.34
CA GLY A 75 21.29 -20.99 -0.05
C GLY A 75 19.76 -20.84 -0.10
N GLY A 76 19.14 -20.91 -1.30
CA GLY A 76 17.69 -20.78 -1.52
C GLY A 76 17.16 -19.35 -1.35
N ILE A 77 15.84 -19.20 -1.33
CA ILE A 77 15.17 -17.91 -1.15
C ILE A 77 15.30 -17.42 0.29
N ASP A 78 15.75 -16.18 0.48
CA ASP A 78 15.87 -15.60 1.81
C ASP A 78 14.49 -15.18 2.36
N LEU A 79 13.63 -14.59 1.52
CA LEU A 79 12.34 -14.05 1.98
C LEU A 79 11.22 -14.32 0.97
N VAL A 80 10.06 -14.75 1.46
CA VAL A 80 8.80 -14.64 0.71
C VAL A 80 7.91 -13.65 1.45
N CYS A 81 7.43 -12.63 0.75
CA CYS A 81 6.47 -11.69 1.31
C CYS A 81 5.14 -11.73 0.54
N GLY A 82 4.07 -11.19 1.14
CA GLY A 82 2.80 -11.07 0.47
C GLY A 82 1.67 -10.56 1.34
N GLY A 83 0.65 -10.00 0.67
CA GLY A 83 -0.58 -9.50 1.31
C GLY A 83 -1.81 -10.20 0.76
N PRO A 84 -2.11 -11.46 1.14
CA PRO A 84 -3.30 -12.16 0.65
C PRO A 84 -4.57 -11.39 1.03
N PRO A 85 -5.47 -11.10 0.07
CA PRO A 85 -6.66 -10.30 0.34
C PRO A 85 -7.61 -10.97 1.33
N CYS A 86 -8.12 -10.18 2.28
CA CYS A 86 -9.07 -10.58 3.29
C CYS A 86 -10.28 -9.63 3.27
N GLN A 87 -11.15 -9.77 2.27
CA GLN A 87 -12.23 -8.80 2.04
C GLN A 87 -13.39 -8.90 3.05
N GLY A 88 -13.63 -10.06 3.64
CA GLY A 88 -14.69 -10.24 4.66
C GLY A 88 -14.41 -9.55 5.99
N PHE A 89 -13.15 -9.18 6.28
CA PHE A 89 -12.72 -8.62 7.56
C PHE A 89 -12.27 -7.16 7.50
N SER A 90 -12.27 -6.55 6.31
CA SER A 90 -11.98 -5.12 6.19
C SER A 90 -13.07 -4.32 6.91
N MET A 91 -12.69 -3.48 7.87
CA MET A 91 -13.62 -2.56 8.55
C MET A 91 -14.32 -1.58 7.58
N ALA A 92 -13.76 -1.39 6.38
CA ALA A 92 -14.37 -0.62 5.31
C ALA A 92 -15.51 -1.38 4.60
N ASN A 93 -15.56 -2.71 4.72
CA ASN A 93 -16.65 -3.52 4.16
C ASN A 93 -17.68 -3.82 5.25
N ARG A 94 -18.79 -3.07 5.26
CA ARG A 94 -19.87 -3.24 6.23
C ARG A 94 -20.75 -4.50 5.97
N GLN A 95 -20.62 -5.14 4.80
CA GLN A 95 -21.24 -6.42 4.49
C GLN A 95 -20.21 -7.55 4.73
N ARG A 96 -20.14 -8.03 5.96
CA ARG A 96 -19.29 -9.16 6.33
C ARG A 96 -19.83 -10.44 5.69
N VAL A 97 -19.19 -10.92 4.63
CA VAL A 97 -19.45 -12.26 4.07
C VAL A 97 -18.43 -13.20 4.69
N ILE A 98 -18.87 -13.96 5.70
CA ILE A 98 -18.01 -14.89 6.47
C ILE A 98 -17.45 -15.99 5.54
N ASP A 99 -18.19 -16.41 4.53
CA ASP A 99 -17.84 -17.50 3.61
C ASP A 99 -17.26 -17.02 2.27
N ASP A 100 -16.66 -15.82 2.21
CA ASP A 100 -16.01 -15.36 0.97
C ASP A 100 -14.77 -16.24 0.67
N PRO A 101 -14.71 -16.90 -0.52
CA PRO A 101 -13.56 -17.74 -0.90
C PRO A 101 -12.21 -17.04 -0.79
N ARG A 102 -12.18 -15.70 -0.93
CA ARG A 102 -10.98 -14.86 -0.79
C ARG A 102 -10.43 -14.83 0.63
N ASN A 103 -11.24 -15.19 1.63
CA ASN A 103 -10.78 -15.33 3.01
C ASN A 103 -9.83 -16.51 3.21
N ASN A 104 -9.74 -17.41 2.24
CA ASN A 104 -8.87 -18.59 2.25
C ASN A 104 -7.58 -18.42 1.42
N LEU A 105 -7.36 -17.27 0.77
CA LEU A 105 -6.18 -17.05 -0.06
C LEU A 105 -4.86 -17.07 0.74
N TYR A 106 -4.92 -16.81 2.05
CA TYR A 106 -3.75 -17.02 2.91
C TYR A 106 -3.32 -18.50 2.97
N LYS A 107 -4.23 -19.46 2.77
CA LYS A 107 -3.87 -20.90 2.69
C LYS A 107 -3.08 -21.20 1.40
N ALA A 108 -3.45 -20.55 0.29
CA ALA A 108 -2.68 -20.64 -0.94
C ALA A 108 -1.27 -20.04 -0.79
N TYR A 109 -1.13 -18.95 0.01
CA TYR A 109 0.14 -18.41 0.42
C TYR A 109 0.96 -19.42 1.24
N LEU A 110 0.35 -20.07 2.24
CA LEU A 110 1.02 -21.10 3.05
C LEU A 110 1.48 -22.30 2.21
N PHE A 111 0.65 -22.73 1.25
CA PHE A 111 1.02 -23.79 0.32
C PHE A 111 2.29 -23.43 -0.48
N PHE A 112 2.36 -22.20 -0.97
CA PHE A 112 3.54 -21.69 -1.68
C PHE A 112 4.77 -21.67 -0.76
N LEU A 113 4.64 -21.17 0.46
CA LEU A 113 5.72 -21.18 1.46
C LEU A 113 6.29 -22.58 1.71
N ARG A 114 5.38 -23.57 1.86
CA ARG A 114 5.78 -24.97 2.04
C ARG A 114 6.58 -25.52 0.88
N ALA A 115 6.24 -25.12 -0.35
CA ALA A 115 6.93 -25.58 -1.56
C ALA A 115 8.30 -24.91 -1.74
N VAL A 116 8.42 -23.61 -1.48
CA VAL A 116 9.65 -22.83 -1.70
C VAL A 116 10.61 -22.90 -0.50
N ARG A 117 10.09 -23.07 0.72
CA ARG A 117 10.86 -23.14 1.97
C ARG A 117 11.85 -21.96 2.18
N PRO A 118 11.40 -20.69 2.12
CA PRO A 118 12.27 -19.54 2.32
C PRO A 118 12.88 -19.53 3.72
N LYS A 119 13.98 -18.76 3.93
CA LYS A 119 14.53 -18.56 5.29
C LYS A 119 13.56 -17.77 6.16
N PHE A 120 12.93 -16.72 5.61
CA PHE A 120 11.92 -15.88 6.27
C PHE A 120 10.66 -15.78 5.42
N PHE A 121 9.55 -15.45 6.07
CA PHE A 121 8.36 -14.98 5.38
C PHE A 121 7.73 -13.78 6.10
N ILE A 122 7.05 -12.93 5.32
CA ILE A 122 6.19 -11.83 5.79
C ILE A 122 4.81 -12.01 5.18
N MET A 123 3.77 -12.11 6.00
CA MET A 123 2.39 -12.02 5.54
C MET A 123 1.72 -10.78 6.15
N GLU A 124 1.32 -9.85 5.28
CA GLU A 124 0.61 -8.63 5.68
C GLU A 124 -0.90 -8.81 5.57
N ASN A 125 -1.65 -8.21 6.49
CA ASN A 125 -3.10 -8.14 6.38
C ASN A 125 -3.70 -6.96 7.16
N VAL A 126 -5.01 -6.76 7.01
CA VAL A 126 -5.75 -5.77 7.78
C VAL A 126 -5.90 -6.22 9.24
N LYS A 127 -5.93 -5.26 10.18
CA LYS A 127 -6.10 -5.51 11.64
C LYS A 127 -7.29 -6.43 11.94
N GLY A 128 -8.38 -6.36 11.18
CA GLY A 128 -9.57 -7.18 11.39
C GLY A 128 -9.31 -8.69 11.29
N MET A 129 -8.27 -9.13 10.60
CA MET A 129 -7.88 -10.55 10.50
C MET A 129 -7.39 -11.11 11.85
N ALA A 130 -6.99 -10.27 12.79
CA ALA A 130 -6.61 -10.71 14.14
C ALA A 130 -7.74 -11.45 14.89
N GLN A 131 -9.00 -11.28 14.48
CA GLN A 131 -10.14 -12.02 15.05
C GLN A 131 -10.11 -13.53 14.72
N ARG A 132 -9.30 -13.95 13.72
CA ARG A 132 -9.11 -15.36 13.32
C ARG A 132 -7.71 -15.89 13.67
N ILE A 133 -7.05 -15.30 14.62
CA ILE A 133 -5.63 -15.57 14.90
C ILE A 133 -5.38 -17.05 15.23
N ASP A 134 -6.28 -17.68 15.98
CA ASP A 134 -6.11 -19.08 16.40
C ASP A 134 -6.25 -20.01 15.19
N GLU A 135 -7.24 -19.81 14.34
CA GLU A 135 -7.39 -20.54 13.07
C GLU A 135 -6.15 -20.38 12.19
N ILE A 136 -5.63 -19.15 12.08
CA ILE A 136 -4.44 -18.88 11.28
C ILE A 136 -3.23 -19.62 11.84
N LYS A 137 -3.04 -19.62 13.15
CA LYS A 137 -1.97 -20.36 13.82
C LYS A 137 -2.06 -21.87 13.58
N ASP A 138 -3.28 -22.42 13.64
CA ASP A 138 -3.49 -23.85 13.41
C ASP A 138 -3.18 -24.22 11.96
N ASN A 139 -3.61 -23.41 10.99
CA ASN A 139 -3.23 -23.61 9.59
C ASN A 139 -1.71 -23.44 9.37
N PHE A 140 -1.05 -22.48 10.03
CA PHE A 140 0.42 -22.38 9.96
C PHE A 140 1.10 -23.67 10.42
N ARG A 141 0.69 -24.23 11.55
CA ARG A 141 1.22 -25.51 12.04
C ARG A 141 0.93 -26.67 11.10
N GLU A 142 -0.27 -26.73 10.53
CA GLU A 142 -0.66 -27.76 9.57
C GLU A 142 0.22 -27.72 8.29
N TYR A 143 0.46 -26.52 7.74
CA TYR A 143 1.18 -26.37 6.48
C TYR A 143 2.70 -26.38 6.63
N MET A 144 3.23 -25.78 7.72
CA MET A 144 4.65 -25.54 7.90
C MET A 144 5.30 -26.47 8.92
N GLY A 145 4.50 -27.20 9.72
CA GLY A 145 5.00 -28.06 10.80
C GLY A 145 5.75 -27.24 11.86
N ASP A 146 6.72 -27.88 12.48
CA ASP A 146 7.60 -27.27 13.48
C ASP A 146 8.84 -26.60 12.87
N ASP A 147 8.96 -26.62 11.54
CA ASP A 147 10.14 -26.08 10.83
C ASP A 147 10.24 -24.55 10.90
N TYR A 148 9.14 -23.86 11.22
CA TYR A 148 9.09 -22.40 11.28
C TYR A 148 8.63 -21.91 12.64
N ALA A 149 9.48 -21.11 13.29
CA ALA A 149 9.05 -20.21 14.34
C ALA A 149 8.34 -18.99 13.72
N PHE A 150 7.14 -18.65 14.18
CA PHE A 150 6.42 -17.48 13.66
C PHE A 150 5.68 -16.71 14.77
N GLY A 151 5.53 -15.41 14.54
CA GLY A 151 4.79 -14.51 15.41
C GLY A 151 4.04 -13.46 14.62
N TYR A 152 3.29 -12.62 15.31
CA TYR A 152 2.54 -11.53 14.68
C TYR A 152 2.48 -10.29 15.57
N ARG A 153 2.33 -9.12 14.92
CA ARG A 153 2.12 -7.83 15.58
C ARG A 153 1.22 -6.95 14.72
N ILE A 154 0.47 -6.06 15.36
CA ILE A 154 -0.15 -4.93 14.68
C ILE A 154 0.86 -3.79 14.71
N LEU A 155 1.33 -3.40 13.52
CA LEU A 155 2.25 -2.28 13.34
C LEU A 155 1.48 -1.05 12.85
N ARG A 156 1.86 0.13 13.35
CA ARG A 156 1.30 1.41 12.94
C ARG A 156 2.29 2.10 12.01
N ALA A 157 1.87 2.42 10.79
CA ALA A 157 2.73 3.03 9.78
C ALA A 157 3.33 4.37 10.27
N GLN A 158 2.57 5.15 11.03
CA GLN A 158 3.01 6.42 11.60
C GLN A 158 4.26 6.30 12.51
N ASP A 159 4.45 5.15 13.15
CA ASP A 159 5.61 4.90 14.00
C ASP A 159 6.92 4.80 13.19
N PHE A 160 6.82 4.71 11.86
CA PHE A 160 7.94 4.60 10.92
C PHE A 160 8.08 5.82 10.00
N GLY A 161 7.54 6.97 10.41
CA GLY A 161 7.64 8.22 9.67
C GLY A 161 6.57 8.42 8.58
N VAL A 162 5.64 7.48 8.41
CA VAL A 162 4.57 7.58 7.40
C VAL A 162 3.50 8.57 7.87
N PRO A 163 3.14 9.63 7.10
CA PRO A 163 2.16 10.63 7.51
C PRO A 163 0.71 10.12 7.38
N GLN A 164 0.44 8.91 7.91
CA GLN A 164 -0.85 8.23 7.76
C GLN A 164 -1.17 7.36 8.96
N ASN A 165 -2.40 7.45 9.45
CA ASN A 165 -2.95 6.54 10.45
C ASN A 165 -3.37 5.22 9.78
N ARG A 166 -2.40 4.29 9.64
CA ARG A 166 -2.62 2.99 9.02
C ARG A 166 -2.04 1.88 9.90
N GLU A 167 -2.90 0.96 10.34
CA GLU A 167 -2.51 -0.21 11.12
C GLU A 167 -2.55 -1.46 10.23
N ARG A 168 -1.53 -2.32 10.35
CA ARG A 168 -1.44 -3.59 9.64
C ARG A 168 -1.04 -4.72 10.57
N LEU A 169 -1.70 -5.85 10.39
CA LEU A 169 -1.33 -7.10 11.02
C LEU A 169 -0.21 -7.72 10.20
N ILE A 170 0.94 -7.88 10.82
CA ILE A 170 2.14 -8.45 10.19
C ILE A 170 2.45 -9.77 10.88
N PHE A 171 2.49 -10.84 10.09
CA PHE A 171 3.05 -12.13 10.50
C PHE A 171 4.48 -12.23 9.96
N ILE A 172 5.39 -12.66 10.79
CA ILE A 172 6.77 -12.95 10.39
C ILE A 172 7.14 -14.31 10.95
N GLY A 173 7.74 -15.14 10.09
CA GLY A 173 8.28 -16.41 10.52
C GLY A 173 9.62 -16.72 9.84
N ASN A 174 10.36 -17.63 10.46
CA ASN A 174 11.64 -18.08 9.96
C ASN A 174 11.91 -19.54 10.30
N ARG A 175 12.80 -20.19 9.51
CA ARG A 175 13.29 -21.54 9.77
C ARG A 175 14.74 -21.59 10.30
N LEU A 176 15.22 -20.45 10.79
CA LEU A 176 16.59 -20.29 11.30
C LEU A 176 16.67 -20.43 12.83
N GLY A 177 15.55 -20.71 13.50
CA GLY A 177 15.49 -20.82 14.95
C GLY A 177 15.52 -19.47 15.67
N ILE A 178 15.24 -18.37 14.98
CA ILE A 178 15.18 -17.03 15.56
C ILE A 178 13.81 -16.84 16.21
N GLU A 179 13.79 -16.39 17.45
CA GLU A 179 12.55 -16.06 18.14
C GLU A 179 11.83 -14.88 17.47
N PRO A 180 10.56 -15.02 17.09
CA PRO A 180 9.82 -13.94 16.41
C PRO A 180 9.79 -12.63 17.18
N ASN A 181 9.81 -12.69 18.52
CA ASN A 181 9.85 -11.50 19.36
C ASN A 181 11.15 -10.70 19.19
N ASP A 182 12.28 -11.34 18.88
CA ASP A 182 13.55 -10.66 18.63
C ASP A 182 13.48 -9.89 17.30
N ILE A 183 12.83 -10.47 16.28
CA ILE A 183 12.61 -9.78 15.00
C ILE A 183 11.73 -8.54 15.22
N PHE A 184 10.62 -8.71 15.96
CA PHE A 184 9.74 -7.58 16.27
C PHE A 184 10.43 -6.51 17.12
N ALA A 185 11.32 -6.88 18.03
CA ALA A 185 12.12 -5.92 18.81
C ALA A 185 13.03 -5.09 17.90
N ARG A 186 13.64 -5.69 16.85
CA ARG A 186 14.43 -4.96 15.84
C ARG A 186 13.56 -4.00 15.04
N ILE A 187 12.34 -4.41 14.67
CA ILE A 187 11.37 -3.52 13.98
C ILE A 187 11.00 -2.34 14.88
N GLU A 188 10.69 -2.58 16.15
CA GLU A 188 10.36 -1.53 17.12
C GLU A 188 11.51 -0.53 17.31
N ALA A 189 12.76 -1.00 17.27
CA ALA A 189 13.96 -0.14 17.37
C ALA A 189 14.12 0.79 16.16
N LYS A 190 13.45 0.55 15.04
CA LYS A 190 13.47 1.41 13.84
C LYS A 190 12.38 2.49 13.84
N LYS A 191 11.60 2.61 14.91
CA LYS A 191 10.62 3.69 15.08
C LYS A 191 11.31 5.04 15.05
N ARG A 192 10.63 6.01 14.45
CA ARG A 192 11.13 7.37 14.27
C ARG A 192 9.99 8.38 14.35
N LEU A 193 10.34 9.64 14.61
CA LEU A 193 9.39 10.75 14.51
C LEU A 193 8.83 10.82 13.09
N GLY A 194 7.52 11.02 13.00
CA GLY A 194 6.77 11.06 11.75
C GLY A 194 6.69 12.46 11.15
N PHE A 195 6.17 12.47 9.94
CA PHE A 195 5.74 13.66 9.21
C PHE A 195 4.22 13.82 9.35
N VAL A 196 3.74 15.04 9.10
CA VAL A 196 2.32 15.35 9.01
C VAL A 196 1.89 15.46 7.54
N LEU A 197 0.60 15.65 7.30
CA LEU A 197 0.07 15.72 5.94
C LEU A 197 0.70 16.86 5.12
N ARG A 198 0.91 18.03 5.73
CA ARG A 198 1.57 19.18 5.07
C ARG A 198 2.89 18.78 4.44
N ASP A 199 3.73 18.05 5.15
CA ASP A 199 5.05 17.67 4.66
C ASP A 199 4.97 16.80 3.39
N ALA A 200 3.95 15.92 3.32
CA ALA A 200 3.74 15.06 2.16
C ALA A 200 3.18 15.81 0.94
N LEU A 201 2.43 16.89 1.16
CA LEU A 201 1.80 17.69 0.08
C LEU A 201 2.70 18.83 -0.38
N GLU A 202 3.58 19.32 0.50
CA GLU A 202 4.43 20.46 0.22
C GLU A 202 5.30 20.25 -1.02
N GLY A 203 5.41 21.32 -1.81
CA GLY A 203 6.22 21.35 -3.01
C GLY A 203 5.60 20.69 -4.24
N LEU A 204 4.40 20.12 -4.15
CA LEU A 204 3.66 19.72 -5.33
C LEU A 204 2.89 20.91 -5.93
N PRO A 205 2.70 20.96 -7.26
CA PRO A 205 1.95 22.04 -7.90
C PRO A 205 0.49 22.02 -7.51
N GLN A 206 -0.11 23.20 -7.39
CA GLN A 206 -1.54 23.34 -7.19
C GLN A 206 -2.33 22.82 -8.40
N LEU A 207 -3.48 22.23 -8.14
CA LEU A 207 -4.42 21.73 -9.14
C LEU A 207 -5.83 22.27 -8.91
N GLU A 208 -6.53 22.50 -10.02
CA GLU A 208 -7.97 22.73 -10.00
C GLU A 208 -8.75 21.41 -10.10
N ALA A 209 -9.99 21.38 -9.60
CA ALA A 209 -10.87 20.27 -9.87
C ALA A 209 -11.28 20.26 -11.35
N ARG A 210 -11.24 19.09 -11.99
CA ARG A 210 -11.65 18.96 -13.39
C ARG A 210 -13.16 19.24 -13.54
N PRO A 211 -13.56 20.15 -14.41
CA PRO A 211 -14.98 20.52 -14.59
C PRO A 211 -15.76 19.51 -15.43
N GLU A 212 -15.06 18.72 -16.24
CA GLU A 212 -15.67 17.80 -17.20
C GLU A 212 -15.59 16.35 -16.71
N LYS A 213 -16.75 15.68 -16.74
CA LYS A 213 -16.85 14.24 -16.40
C LYS A 213 -16.34 13.37 -17.56
N ASN A 214 -15.78 12.21 -17.20
CA ASN A 214 -15.30 11.18 -18.15
C ASN A 214 -14.25 11.68 -19.16
N LYS A 215 -13.40 12.60 -18.73
CA LYS A 215 -12.30 13.16 -19.53
C LYS A 215 -10.95 13.09 -18.81
N SER A 216 -10.75 12.03 -18.04
CA SER A 216 -9.52 11.83 -17.26
C SER A 216 -8.27 11.58 -18.15
N GLU A 217 -8.47 11.19 -19.40
CA GLU A 217 -7.40 11.01 -20.40
C GLU A 217 -6.85 12.33 -20.94
N LEU A 218 -7.62 13.43 -20.86
CA LEU A 218 -7.16 14.74 -21.33
C LEU A 218 -6.07 15.30 -20.41
N GLU A 219 -4.98 15.74 -21.01
CA GLU A 219 -3.87 16.40 -20.35
C GLU A 219 -4.10 17.94 -20.34
N ASP A 220 -4.12 18.54 -19.16
CA ASP A 220 -4.24 19.99 -18.97
C ASP A 220 -3.52 20.38 -17.68
N ILE A 221 -2.61 21.31 -17.75
CA ILE A 221 -1.76 21.72 -16.62
C ILE A 221 -2.55 22.20 -15.40
N ARG A 222 -3.74 22.77 -15.61
CA ARG A 222 -4.62 23.24 -14.51
C ARG A 222 -5.17 22.07 -13.69
N TYR A 223 -5.46 20.95 -14.34
CA TYR A 223 -6.04 19.76 -13.71
C TYR A 223 -4.99 18.68 -13.47
N GLY A 224 -3.75 18.95 -13.85
CA GLY A 224 -2.62 18.05 -13.73
C GLY A 224 -2.39 17.14 -14.94
N LEU A 225 -1.20 16.60 -15.00
CA LEU A 225 -0.68 15.78 -16.09
C LEU A 225 -0.31 14.38 -15.60
N THR A 226 -0.33 13.42 -16.50
CA THR A 226 0.14 12.04 -16.20
C THR A 226 1.64 12.05 -15.95
N GLU A 227 2.39 12.85 -16.71
CA GLU A 227 3.83 13.06 -16.57
C GLU A 227 4.20 14.48 -16.99
N ARG A 228 5.15 15.11 -16.31
CA ARG A 228 5.78 16.37 -16.72
C ARG A 228 7.15 16.55 -16.11
N ASP A 229 7.97 17.42 -16.70
CA ASP A 229 9.20 17.90 -16.06
C ASP A 229 8.85 18.72 -14.81
N PHE A 230 9.60 18.49 -13.74
CA PHE A 230 9.33 19.14 -12.47
C PHE A 230 10.61 19.21 -11.60
N ASP A 231 10.86 20.39 -11.06
CA ASP A 231 11.92 20.60 -10.09
C ASP A 231 11.34 20.57 -8.66
N TYR A 232 11.65 19.50 -7.95
CA TYR A 232 11.13 19.30 -6.59
C TYR A 232 11.91 20.11 -5.58
N PRO A 233 11.24 20.85 -4.68
CA PRO A 233 11.91 21.42 -3.54
C PRO A 233 12.49 20.31 -2.63
N ARG A 234 13.74 20.50 -2.20
CA ARG A 234 14.49 19.52 -1.39
C ARG A 234 14.10 19.58 0.08
N THR A 235 12.81 19.30 0.37
CA THR A 235 12.29 19.27 1.74
C THR A 235 12.81 18.04 2.50
N ALA A 236 12.68 18.03 3.83
CA ALA A 236 13.00 16.86 4.65
C ALA A 236 12.14 15.62 4.25
N PHE A 237 10.89 15.85 3.88
CA PHE A 237 10.02 14.77 3.41
C PHE A 237 10.43 14.24 2.03
N TYR A 238 10.80 15.15 1.10
CA TYR A 238 11.37 14.72 -0.19
C TYR A 238 12.58 13.82 0.02
N GLN A 239 13.52 14.21 0.86
CA GLN A 239 14.71 13.42 1.15
C GLN A 239 14.37 12.07 1.82
N PHE A 240 13.36 12.06 2.70
CA PHE A 240 12.91 10.86 3.36
C PHE A 240 12.37 9.79 2.40
N ILE A 241 11.58 10.17 1.39
CA ILE A 241 10.98 9.22 0.44
C ILE A 241 11.89 8.91 -0.76
N ASN A 242 12.75 9.84 -1.15
CA ASN A 242 13.57 9.74 -2.37
C ASN A 242 15.05 9.46 -2.10
N GLY A 243 15.52 9.64 -0.86
CA GLY A 243 16.94 9.63 -0.54
C GLY A 243 17.67 10.75 -1.28
N ASP A 244 18.91 10.50 -1.69
CA ASP A 244 19.76 11.46 -2.41
C ASP A 244 19.46 11.56 -3.92
N ARG A 245 18.46 10.85 -4.41
CA ARG A 245 18.10 10.83 -5.85
C ARG A 245 17.60 12.19 -6.31
N VAL A 246 18.05 12.59 -7.50
CA VAL A 246 17.56 13.78 -8.21
C VAL A 246 16.43 13.37 -9.13
N ILE A 247 15.20 13.68 -8.76
CA ILE A 247 14.01 13.38 -9.55
C ILE A 247 13.59 14.63 -10.30
N THR A 248 13.48 14.50 -11.63
CA THR A 248 13.19 15.62 -12.55
C THR A 248 11.83 15.49 -13.25
N LYS A 249 11.06 14.45 -12.89
CA LYS A 249 9.75 14.16 -13.46
C LYS A 249 8.70 14.02 -12.37
N LEU A 250 7.54 14.63 -12.59
CA LEU A 250 6.34 14.45 -11.76
C LEU A 250 5.37 13.54 -12.48
N TYR A 251 5.02 12.41 -11.85
CA TYR A 251 4.11 11.39 -12.39
C TYR A 251 2.80 11.34 -11.62
N ASN A 252 1.70 11.03 -12.34
CA ASN A 252 0.39 10.73 -11.73
C ASN A 252 -0.19 11.85 -10.84
N HIS A 253 0.26 13.09 -11.02
CA HIS A 253 -0.28 14.26 -10.31
C HIS A 253 -1.39 14.90 -11.13
N LYS A 254 -2.59 14.33 -11.07
CA LYS A 254 -3.72 14.67 -11.92
C LYS A 254 -5.01 14.59 -11.11
N ASN A 255 -5.79 15.66 -11.14
CA ASN A 255 -7.04 15.70 -10.40
C ASN A 255 -8.20 15.08 -11.20
N ARG A 256 -9.22 14.65 -10.47
CA ARG A 256 -10.44 14.05 -11.04
C ARG A 256 -11.56 15.08 -11.17
N TYR A 257 -12.63 14.68 -11.85
CA TYR A 257 -13.89 15.41 -11.87
C TYR A 257 -14.53 15.44 -10.48
N ASN A 258 -15.02 16.63 -10.10
CA ASN A 258 -15.94 16.81 -8.99
C ASN A 258 -17.14 17.65 -9.49
N ASN A 259 -18.36 17.29 -9.08
CA ASN A 259 -19.54 18.05 -9.47
C ASN A 259 -19.59 19.41 -8.72
N PRO A 260 -20.35 20.40 -9.22
CA PRO A 260 -20.41 21.75 -8.60
C PRO A 260 -20.78 21.76 -7.12
N ARG A 261 -21.70 20.88 -6.70
CA ARG A 261 -22.09 20.78 -5.29
C ARG A 261 -20.96 20.25 -4.41
N ASP A 262 -20.24 19.22 -4.86
CA ASP A 262 -19.10 18.68 -4.12
C ASP A 262 -18.00 19.75 -3.98
N LEU A 263 -17.75 20.53 -5.04
CA LEU A 263 -16.80 21.64 -4.99
C LEU A 263 -17.20 22.71 -3.98
N GLU A 264 -18.50 23.03 -3.89
CA GLU A 264 -18.99 23.98 -2.91
C GLU A 264 -18.88 23.45 -1.49
N ILE A 265 -19.15 22.16 -1.26
CA ILE A 265 -18.89 21.48 0.01
C ILE A 265 -17.40 21.58 0.37
N PHE A 266 -16.49 21.31 -0.58
CA PHE A 266 -15.04 21.36 -0.35
C PHE A 266 -14.56 22.76 0.03
N ARG A 267 -15.15 23.83 -0.56
CA ARG A 267 -14.80 25.21 -0.23
C ARG A 267 -15.27 25.58 1.18
N ARG A 268 -16.52 25.24 1.54
CA ARG A 268 -17.13 25.66 2.81
C ARG A 268 -16.61 24.89 4.01
N LEU A 269 -16.23 23.60 3.84
CA LEU A 269 -15.71 22.81 4.95
C LEU A 269 -14.39 23.41 5.46
N PRO A 270 -14.27 23.70 6.77
CA PRO A 270 -12.98 23.99 7.37
C PRO A 270 -12.14 22.70 7.47
N GLN A 271 -10.84 22.83 7.66
CA GLN A 271 -9.95 21.68 7.93
C GLN A 271 -10.44 20.92 9.18
N GLY A 272 -10.54 19.59 9.08
CA GLY A 272 -11.11 18.74 10.11
C GLY A 272 -12.64 18.65 10.08
N GLY A 273 -13.32 19.48 9.27
CA GLY A 273 -14.76 19.43 9.08
C GLY A 273 -15.21 18.16 8.35
N ASN A 274 -16.38 17.64 8.73
CA ASN A 274 -16.97 16.43 8.16
C ASN A 274 -18.41 16.66 7.69
N SER A 275 -19.11 15.62 7.26
CA SER A 275 -20.47 15.64 6.73
C SER A 275 -21.53 16.24 7.68
N LEU A 276 -21.24 16.40 8.96
CA LEU A 276 -22.13 16.96 9.97
C LEU A 276 -21.88 18.44 10.24
N HIS A 277 -20.86 19.03 9.59
CA HIS A 277 -20.49 20.43 9.87
C HIS A 277 -21.60 21.39 9.43
N GLU A 278 -21.89 22.39 10.26
CA GLU A 278 -22.98 23.36 10.04
C GLU A 278 -22.85 24.15 8.73
N SER A 279 -21.59 24.45 8.30
CA SER A 279 -21.30 25.22 7.10
C SER A 279 -21.82 24.61 5.80
N ILE A 280 -22.21 23.34 5.79
CA ILE A 280 -22.69 22.60 4.62
C ILE A 280 -24.05 21.96 4.81
N SER A 281 -24.71 22.22 5.92
CA SER A 281 -26.02 21.60 6.28
C SER A 281 -27.11 21.81 5.23
N ASP A 282 -27.10 22.97 4.56
CA ASP A 282 -28.04 23.37 3.53
C ASP A 282 -27.85 22.68 2.16
N ILE A 283 -26.64 22.21 1.89
CA ILE A 283 -26.26 21.59 0.59
C ILE A 283 -25.93 20.11 0.66
N MET A 284 -25.97 19.51 1.85
CA MET A 284 -25.65 18.10 2.03
C MET A 284 -26.62 17.15 1.31
N PRO A 285 -26.14 16.27 0.42
CA PRO A 285 -26.99 15.42 -0.42
C PRO A 285 -27.71 14.29 0.33
N TYR A 286 -27.32 13.99 1.57
CA TYR A 286 -27.75 12.77 2.28
C TYR A 286 -28.24 13.03 3.71
N GLY A 287 -28.91 14.15 3.97
CA GLY A 287 -29.29 14.62 5.30
C GLY A 287 -29.86 13.55 6.26
N ARG A 288 -30.66 12.58 5.75
CA ARG A 288 -31.21 11.48 6.56
C ARG A 288 -30.19 10.34 6.88
N ARG A 289 -29.05 10.27 6.22
CA ARG A 289 -28.04 9.21 6.41
C ARG A 289 -26.72 9.71 7.00
N ASN A 290 -26.62 11.00 7.29
CA ASN A 290 -25.38 11.61 7.80
C ASN A 290 -24.97 11.06 9.18
N SER A 291 -25.93 10.63 10.00
CA SER A 291 -25.63 10.00 11.30
C SER A 291 -24.90 8.65 11.16
N ILE A 292 -25.08 7.94 10.02
CA ILE A 292 -24.47 6.64 9.72
C ILE A 292 -23.12 6.83 9.03
N PHE A 293 -22.98 7.88 8.19
CA PHE A 293 -21.80 8.13 7.35
C PHE A 293 -21.20 9.51 7.63
N LYS A 294 -20.76 9.72 8.88
CA LYS A 294 -20.23 11.02 9.35
C LYS A 294 -19.03 11.53 8.58
N ASP A 295 -18.25 10.64 7.99
CA ASP A 295 -16.99 10.92 7.31
C ASP A 295 -17.06 10.78 5.78
N LYS A 296 -18.28 10.78 5.19
CA LYS A 296 -18.43 10.73 3.74
C LYS A 296 -17.78 11.92 3.04
N TYR A 297 -17.86 13.11 3.64
CA TYR A 297 -17.05 14.26 3.31
C TYR A 297 -16.16 14.55 4.50
N PHE A 298 -14.87 14.71 4.26
CA PHE A 298 -13.92 15.06 5.30
C PHE A 298 -12.77 15.88 4.72
N LYS A 299 -12.61 17.13 5.19
CA LYS A 299 -11.49 17.97 4.80
C LYS A 299 -10.32 17.68 5.73
N LEU A 300 -9.23 17.22 5.13
CA LEU A 300 -8.04 16.80 5.86
C LEU A 300 -7.43 18.00 6.61
N ARG A 301 -6.72 17.71 7.71
CA ARG A 301 -5.95 18.70 8.45
C ARG A 301 -4.48 18.60 8.03
N GLU A 302 -3.91 19.73 7.71
CA GLU A 302 -2.52 19.81 7.26
C GLU A 302 -1.50 19.49 8.36
N ASP A 303 -1.85 19.82 9.62
CA ASP A 303 -1.03 19.68 10.82
C ASP A 303 -1.15 18.32 11.53
N GLU A 304 -1.94 17.40 10.95
CA GLU A 304 -2.14 16.03 11.45
C GLU A 304 -1.68 14.98 10.41
N ILE A 305 -1.59 13.74 10.85
CA ILE A 305 -1.40 12.61 9.93
C ILE A 305 -2.69 12.33 9.16
N CYS A 306 -2.57 11.91 7.90
CA CYS A 306 -3.71 11.57 7.06
C CYS A 306 -4.48 10.35 7.61
N LYS A 307 -5.78 10.30 7.34
CA LYS A 307 -6.58 9.06 7.47
C LYS A 307 -5.95 7.96 6.60
N THR A 308 -6.28 6.70 6.92
CA THR A 308 -5.86 5.56 6.07
C THR A 308 -6.27 5.77 4.61
N ILE A 309 -5.29 5.88 3.72
CA ILE A 309 -5.50 5.87 2.27
C ILE A 309 -6.02 4.49 1.86
N THR A 310 -7.16 4.44 1.18
CA THR A 310 -7.83 3.19 0.81
C THR A 310 -8.14 3.14 -0.68
N SER A 311 -8.30 1.93 -1.21
CA SER A 311 -8.71 1.71 -2.61
C SER A 311 -10.08 2.29 -2.97
N HIS A 312 -10.89 2.66 -1.97
CA HIS A 312 -12.18 3.33 -2.18
C HIS A 312 -12.04 4.68 -2.88
N MET A 313 -10.87 5.33 -2.78
CA MET A 313 -10.55 6.55 -3.53
C MET A 313 -10.77 6.41 -5.05
N LYS A 314 -10.78 5.19 -5.60
CA LYS A 314 -11.11 4.95 -7.01
C LYS A 314 -12.53 5.42 -7.39
N PHE A 315 -13.46 5.46 -6.46
CA PHE A 315 -14.84 5.90 -6.69
C PHE A 315 -15.01 7.40 -6.49
N ASP A 316 -14.51 7.92 -5.36
CA ASP A 316 -14.49 9.35 -5.04
C ASP A 316 -13.39 9.64 -3.98
N CYS A 317 -13.05 10.92 -3.84
CA CYS A 317 -12.10 11.40 -2.84
C CYS A 317 -12.76 12.31 -1.79
N ASN A 318 -14.08 12.20 -1.61
CA ASN A 318 -14.84 13.08 -0.70
C ASN A 318 -14.41 12.92 0.78
N MET A 319 -13.90 11.73 1.15
CA MET A 319 -13.30 11.46 2.46
C MET A 319 -11.86 12.00 2.60
N TYR A 320 -11.27 12.53 1.50
CA TYR A 320 -9.89 12.96 1.39
C TYR A 320 -9.83 14.32 0.69
N ILE A 321 -10.65 15.28 1.16
CA ILE A 321 -10.65 16.66 0.62
C ILE A 321 -9.32 17.29 1.00
N HIS A 322 -8.65 17.88 0.00
CA HIS A 322 -7.36 18.54 0.16
C HIS A 322 -7.46 19.70 1.19
N PRO A 323 -6.47 19.88 2.08
CA PRO A 323 -6.57 20.88 3.15
C PRO A 323 -6.66 22.33 2.64
N TRP A 324 -6.02 22.64 1.53
CA TRP A 324 -5.89 24.01 0.98
C TRP A 324 -6.72 24.24 -0.29
N GLU A 325 -7.00 23.21 -1.05
CA GLU A 325 -7.61 23.30 -2.38
C GLU A 325 -9.01 22.66 -2.40
N ALA A 326 -9.92 23.23 -3.17
CA ALA A 326 -11.30 22.74 -3.28
C ALA A 326 -11.38 21.50 -4.20
N ARG A 327 -10.69 20.42 -3.84
CA ARG A 327 -10.64 19.15 -4.57
C ARG A 327 -10.31 17.99 -3.62
N GLY A 328 -10.41 16.79 -4.09
CA GLY A 328 -9.81 15.63 -3.39
C GLY A 328 -8.30 15.53 -3.64
N LEU A 329 -7.62 14.66 -2.90
CA LEU A 329 -6.22 14.34 -3.14
C LEU A 329 -6.03 13.75 -4.56
N SER A 330 -4.91 14.07 -5.19
CA SER A 330 -4.46 13.40 -6.42
C SER A 330 -3.85 12.03 -6.12
N PRO A 331 -3.66 11.15 -7.12
CA PRO A 331 -2.98 9.88 -6.93
C PRO A 331 -1.52 10.04 -6.45
N ARG A 332 -0.78 11.07 -6.93
CA ARG A 332 0.59 11.34 -6.47
C ARG A 332 0.63 11.78 -5.01
N GLU A 333 -0.28 12.63 -4.58
CA GLU A 333 -0.40 13.02 -3.17
C GLU A 333 -0.69 11.80 -2.29
N ALA A 334 -1.62 10.95 -2.71
CA ALA A 334 -1.90 9.70 -2.02
C ALA A 334 -0.68 8.76 -1.98
N ALA A 335 0.11 8.68 -3.08
CA ALA A 335 1.33 7.89 -3.14
C ALA A 335 2.41 8.43 -2.20
N ARG A 336 2.59 9.76 -2.12
CA ARG A 336 3.52 10.38 -1.15
C ARG A 336 3.11 10.11 0.30
N ILE A 337 1.81 10.17 0.62
CA ILE A 337 1.29 9.81 1.95
C ILE A 337 1.59 8.33 2.28
N GLN A 338 1.63 7.45 1.28
CA GLN A 338 2.06 6.04 1.39
C GLN A 338 3.58 5.88 1.30
N THR A 339 4.32 6.99 1.26
CA THR A 339 5.79 7.06 1.18
C THR A 339 6.39 6.40 -0.06
N PHE A 340 5.64 6.36 -1.18
CA PHE A 340 6.23 6.03 -2.48
C PHE A 340 7.17 7.17 -2.92
N PRO A 341 8.31 6.84 -3.52
CA PRO A 341 9.19 7.83 -4.13
C PRO A 341 8.50 8.56 -5.29
N ASP A 342 8.96 9.77 -5.59
CA ASP A 342 8.33 10.63 -6.61
C ASP A 342 8.54 10.15 -8.05
N ASP A 343 9.57 9.32 -8.29
CA ASP A 343 9.82 8.66 -9.57
C ASP A 343 9.04 7.36 -9.78
N TYR A 344 8.30 6.89 -8.78
CA TYR A 344 7.48 5.68 -8.91
C TYR A 344 6.29 5.93 -9.82
N VAL A 345 6.25 5.24 -10.97
CA VAL A 345 5.20 5.40 -11.99
C VAL A 345 4.06 4.42 -11.73
N ILE A 346 2.83 4.91 -11.64
CA ILE A 346 1.63 4.07 -11.49
C ILE A 346 0.95 3.95 -12.86
N TYR A 347 0.87 2.73 -13.38
CA TYR A 347 0.33 2.45 -14.71
C TYR A 347 -1.20 2.26 -14.69
N GLY A 348 -1.84 2.51 -15.84
CA GLY A 348 -3.27 2.30 -16.06
C GLY A 348 -4.10 3.57 -16.05
N ALA A 349 -5.43 3.44 -15.93
CA ALA A 349 -6.33 4.58 -15.84
C ALA A 349 -6.31 5.23 -14.44
N GLN A 350 -6.67 6.50 -14.35
CA GLN A 350 -6.61 7.28 -13.11
C GLN A 350 -7.32 6.62 -11.91
N ASN A 351 -8.49 6.00 -12.12
CA ASN A 351 -9.17 5.29 -11.05
C ASN A 351 -8.37 4.06 -10.56
N SER A 352 -7.62 3.41 -11.46
CA SER A 352 -6.71 2.32 -11.11
C SER A 352 -5.53 2.83 -10.28
N TRP A 353 -4.99 4.04 -10.56
CA TRP A 353 -3.91 4.63 -9.76
C TRP A 353 -4.32 4.76 -8.29
N TYR A 354 -5.51 5.30 -8.01
CA TYR A 354 -6.04 5.39 -6.65
C TYR A 354 -6.18 4.02 -5.97
N ALA A 355 -6.71 3.03 -6.72
CA ALA A 355 -6.92 1.70 -6.19
C ALA A 355 -5.60 1.03 -5.82
N GLN A 356 -4.59 1.13 -6.68
CA GLN A 356 -3.26 0.57 -6.47
C GLN A 356 -2.59 1.17 -5.23
N VAL A 357 -2.55 2.49 -5.14
CA VAL A 357 -1.97 3.19 -3.97
C VAL A 357 -2.72 2.84 -2.68
N GLY A 358 -4.05 2.81 -2.72
CA GLY A 358 -4.86 2.53 -1.53
C GLY A 358 -4.71 1.11 -0.98
N ASN A 359 -4.41 0.14 -1.85
CA ASN A 359 -4.16 -1.25 -1.45
C ASN A 359 -2.73 -1.46 -0.93
N ALA A 360 -1.80 -0.61 -1.31
CA ALA A 360 -0.39 -0.81 -0.99
C ALA A 360 -0.07 -0.77 0.51
N VAL A 361 0.96 -1.50 0.89
CA VAL A 361 1.66 -1.31 2.16
C VAL A 361 2.54 -0.05 2.05
N PRO A 362 2.57 0.84 3.05
CA PRO A 362 3.47 1.99 3.02
C PRO A 362 4.93 1.56 2.90
N VAL A 363 5.66 2.21 1.98
CA VAL A 363 7.03 1.78 1.63
C VAL A 363 7.96 1.84 2.83
N LYS A 364 7.90 2.89 3.64
CA LYS A 364 8.78 3.05 4.81
C LYS A 364 8.47 2.10 5.97
N LEU A 365 7.22 1.63 6.10
CA LEU A 365 6.89 0.54 7.00
C LEU A 365 7.52 -0.79 6.50
N ALA A 366 7.40 -1.07 5.22
CA ALA A 366 7.97 -2.27 4.61
C ALA A 366 9.51 -2.27 4.67
N GLU A 367 10.15 -1.12 4.44
CA GLU A 367 11.59 -0.93 4.58
C GLU A 367 12.08 -1.25 6.01
N ALA A 368 11.38 -0.74 7.04
CA ALA A 368 11.73 -1.02 8.42
C ALA A 368 11.63 -2.52 8.76
N ILE A 369 10.62 -3.21 8.22
CA ILE A 369 10.47 -4.67 8.39
C ILE A 369 11.61 -5.41 7.68
N GLY A 370 11.87 -5.08 6.41
CA GLY A 370 12.93 -5.71 5.61
C GLY A 370 14.32 -5.51 6.22
N ALA A 371 14.63 -4.26 6.62
CA ALA A 371 15.90 -3.94 7.25
C ALA A 371 16.12 -4.68 8.59
N SER A 372 15.04 -4.99 9.31
CA SER A 372 15.12 -5.76 10.55
C SER A 372 15.39 -7.24 10.29
N ILE A 373 14.83 -7.80 9.22
CA ILE A 373 15.12 -9.18 8.79
C ILE A 373 16.55 -9.30 8.25
N MET A 374 17.02 -8.29 7.52
CA MET A 374 18.36 -8.25 6.96
C MET A 374 19.45 -8.40 8.05
N GLU A 375 19.23 -7.84 9.24
CA GLU A 375 20.15 -7.96 10.37
C GLU A 375 20.38 -9.41 10.86
N PHE A 376 19.49 -10.33 10.52
CA PHE A 376 19.60 -11.76 10.85
C PHE A 376 20.12 -12.61 9.69
N LEU A 377 20.32 -12.02 8.51
CA LEU A 377 20.86 -12.67 7.32
C LEU A 377 22.33 -12.28 7.06
N ALA A 378 22.79 -11.21 7.72
CA ALA A 378 24.14 -10.65 7.58
C ALA A 378 25.21 -11.49 8.27
#